data_38a8dcf277e5c6339b6dd0df8875d7ff
#
_entry.id   38a8dcf277e5c6339b6dd0df8875d7ff
#
_cell.length_a   1.000
_cell.length_b   1.000
_cell.length_c   1.000
_cell.angle_alpha   90.00
_cell.angle_beta   90.00
_cell.angle_gamma   90.00
#
_symmetry.space_group_name_H-M   'P 1'
#
loop_
_entity.id
_entity.type
_entity.pdbx_description
1 polymer ?
#
loop_
_entity_poly.entity_id
_entity_poly.type
_entity_poly.pdbx_seq_one_letter_code
_entity_poly.pdbx_strand_id
1 'polypeptide(L)'
;MPRDGARRVGAEQQVPGTKEKSARCGMPKQSVELELLVQKIQQQLAPQADVLHNVKLVGRRTGAKRQIDVLVREKIGQYDISIVIDCKDYKHPVDVKGVEEFAGLLDDVGAQKGVLVCPVGFTANAKTRAAGLQIDLYSPVDTDPHKWQASPTIPALCDFRVAGVSFGVSCSAPLPFMLPFGFFSDNIIYNEQGNPLGTCYGKMLERWNSGELSDHLGVTEEINIFGDIPVQTDNGYGQLCPVSVYVGIDVREQLFSGQLPILQMSGFKDEMTGKVITNAFSVGLLDPDEIEANWTPVTSESELEVKPVIRLQGVVCWDVDARVEIKL
;
A
#
# COMPACT_ATOMS: atom_id res chain seq x y z
N MET A 1 -80.36 -7.74 -21.37
CA MET A 1 -80.96 -9.06 -21.24
C MET A 1 -80.34 -10.03 -22.22
N PRO A 2 -80.17 -11.31 -21.90
CA PRO A 2 -79.93 -11.94 -20.59
C PRO A 2 -78.61 -12.69 -20.56
N ARG A 3 -78.09 -12.94 -19.37
CA ARG A 3 -78.07 -14.20 -18.59
C ARG A 3 -77.09 -15.25 -19.13
N ASP A 4 -76.35 -15.76 -18.37
CA ASP A 4 -76.14 -16.71 -17.23
C ASP A 4 -74.94 -17.55 -17.61
N GLY A 5 -74.14 -18.03 -16.82
CA GLY A 5 -74.20 -18.64 -15.55
C GLY A 5 -72.98 -19.49 -15.26
N ALA A 6 -72.68 -19.47 -14.02
CA ALA A 6 -72.42 -20.64 -13.16
C ALA A 6 -71.08 -21.43 -13.27
N ARG A 7 -70.30 -21.28 -12.19
CA ARG A 7 -69.86 -22.35 -11.25
C ARG A 7 -69.05 -23.52 -11.81
N ARG A 8 -67.85 -23.82 -11.27
CA ARG A 8 -67.55 -24.41 -9.94
C ARG A 8 -66.06 -24.74 -9.84
N VAL A 9 -65.43 -24.30 -8.76
CA VAL A 9 -64.79 -25.12 -7.73
C VAL A 9 -63.72 -26.11 -8.21
N GLY A 10 -62.51 -25.81 -7.97
CA GLY A 10 -61.35 -26.69 -7.96
C GLY A 10 -60.53 -26.44 -6.70
N ALA A 11 -60.38 -27.43 -5.85
CA ALA A 11 -59.84 -27.44 -4.53
C ALA A 11 -58.32 -27.01 -4.50
N GLU A 12 -58.00 -26.05 -3.65
CA GLU A 12 -56.63 -25.79 -3.20
C GLU A 12 -56.17 -26.93 -2.29
N GLN A 13 -55.19 -27.68 -2.78
CA GLN A 13 -54.36 -28.53 -1.92
C GLN A 13 -53.33 -27.66 -1.23
N GLN A 14 -53.46 -27.47 0.08
CA GLN A 14 -52.45 -26.90 0.96
C GLN A 14 -51.25 -27.84 1.02
N VAL A 15 -50.10 -27.35 0.51
CA VAL A 15 -48.77 -27.93 0.75
C VAL A 15 -48.29 -27.44 2.10
N PRO A 16 -47.81 -28.29 3.02
CA PRO A 16 -47.33 -27.83 4.34
C PRO A 16 -46.03 -27.02 4.17
N GLY A 17 -46.07 -25.78 4.66
CA GLY A 17 -44.93 -24.88 4.70
C GLY A 17 -43.78 -25.45 5.53
N THR A 18 -42.70 -25.76 4.87
CA THR A 18 -41.40 -25.94 5.49
C THR A 18 -40.96 -24.58 6.06
N LYS A 19 -40.97 -24.47 7.38
CA LYS A 19 -40.30 -23.35 8.09
C LYS A 19 -38.82 -23.49 7.86
N GLU A 20 -38.30 -22.79 6.86
CA GLU A 20 -36.89 -22.48 6.80
C GLU A 20 -36.52 -21.65 8.05
N LYS A 21 -35.85 -22.29 8.97
CA LYS A 21 -35.11 -21.62 10.01
C LYS A 21 -34.01 -20.83 9.30
N SER A 22 -34.20 -19.52 9.07
CA SER A 22 -33.15 -18.61 8.75
C SER A 22 -32.13 -18.72 9.88
N ALA A 23 -31.00 -19.36 9.62
CA ALA A 23 -29.83 -19.29 10.47
C ALA A 23 -29.43 -17.80 10.52
N ARG A 24 -29.82 -17.11 11.58
CA ARG A 24 -29.19 -15.84 11.93
C ARG A 24 -27.72 -16.17 12.15
N CYS A 25 -26.89 -15.83 11.17
CA CYS A 25 -25.45 -15.68 11.34
C CYS A 25 -25.29 -14.63 12.44
N GLY A 26 -25.12 -15.07 13.68
CA GLY A 26 -24.88 -14.20 14.82
C GLY A 26 -23.53 -13.54 14.55
N MET A 27 -23.50 -12.20 14.49
CA MET A 27 -22.22 -11.47 14.51
C MET A 27 -21.42 -11.98 15.72
N PRO A 28 -20.14 -12.31 15.53
CA PRO A 28 -19.30 -12.72 16.64
C PRO A 28 -19.34 -11.64 17.72
N LYS A 29 -19.31 -12.05 19.00
CA LYS A 29 -19.19 -11.09 20.10
C LYS A 29 -17.87 -10.33 19.93
N GLN A 30 -17.85 -9.03 20.20
CA GLN A 30 -16.69 -8.15 19.98
C GLN A 30 -15.36 -8.71 20.49
N SER A 31 -15.37 -9.42 21.62
CA SER A 31 -14.17 -10.10 22.15
C SER A 31 -13.60 -11.16 21.20
N VAL A 32 -14.48 -11.88 20.47
CA VAL A 32 -14.05 -12.91 19.52
C VAL A 32 -13.40 -12.28 18.28
N GLU A 33 -13.85 -11.11 17.84
CA GLU A 33 -13.21 -10.39 16.73
C GLU A 33 -11.77 -10.01 17.05
N LEU A 34 -11.52 -9.48 18.25
CA LEU A 34 -10.17 -9.17 18.72
C LEU A 34 -9.30 -10.43 18.80
N GLU A 35 -9.81 -11.52 19.37
CA GLU A 35 -9.09 -12.79 19.48
C GLU A 35 -8.68 -13.34 18.11
N LEU A 36 -9.60 -13.32 17.12
CA LEU A 36 -9.33 -13.77 15.75
C LEU A 36 -8.33 -12.87 15.03
N LEU A 37 -8.40 -11.55 15.25
CA LEU A 37 -7.41 -10.62 14.72
C LEU A 37 -6.01 -10.89 15.30
N VAL A 38 -5.92 -11.08 16.62
CA VAL A 38 -4.66 -11.40 17.31
C VAL A 38 -4.10 -12.72 16.81
N GLN A 39 -4.94 -13.74 16.60
CA GLN A 39 -4.54 -15.01 15.98
C GLN A 39 -3.96 -14.78 14.58
N LYS A 40 -4.67 -14.03 13.71
CA LYS A 40 -4.22 -13.71 12.35
C LYS A 40 -2.86 -13.01 12.34
N ILE A 41 -2.69 -11.98 13.20
CA ILE A 41 -1.44 -11.26 13.32
C ILE A 41 -0.31 -12.21 13.76
N GLN A 42 -0.55 -13.04 14.77
CA GLN A 42 0.46 -14.00 15.26
C GLN A 42 0.84 -15.04 14.20
N GLN A 43 -0.10 -15.54 13.42
CA GLN A 43 0.20 -16.45 12.30
C GLN A 43 1.08 -15.79 11.24
N GLN A 44 0.89 -14.50 10.97
CA GLN A 44 1.74 -13.74 10.05
C GLN A 44 3.14 -13.50 10.63
N LEU A 45 3.24 -13.20 11.94
CA LEU A 45 4.52 -12.93 12.60
C LEU A 45 5.35 -14.20 12.84
N ALA A 46 4.69 -15.32 13.08
CA ALA A 46 5.33 -16.62 13.35
C ALA A 46 4.74 -17.73 12.45
N PRO A 47 5.04 -17.72 11.14
CA PRO A 47 4.42 -18.62 10.17
C PRO A 47 4.78 -20.11 10.39
N GLN A 48 5.80 -20.39 11.19
CA GLN A 48 6.24 -21.77 11.52
C GLN A 48 5.62 -22.29 12.83
N ALA A 49 4.98 -21.38 13.61
CA ALA A 49 4.39 -21.76 14.88
C ALA A 49 2.95 -22.24 14.74
N ASP A 50 2.51 -23.12 15.63
CA ASP A 50 1.10 -23.48 15.78
C ASP A 50 0.38 -22.36 16.55
N VAL A 51 -0.49 -21.59 15.89
CA VAL A 51 -1.28 -20.54 16.49
C VAL A 51 -2.74 -20.98 16.62
N LEU A 52 -3.14 -21.27 17.85
CA LEU A 52 -4.45 -21.84 18.17
C LEU A 52 -5.35 -20.81 18.86
N HIS A 53 -6.62 -20.72 18.44
CA HIS A 53 -7.63 -19.84 19.03
C HIS A 53 -8.54 -20.61 19.97
N ASN A 54 -8.94 -19.99 21.08
CA ASN A 54 -9.93 -20.48 22.03
C ASN A 54 -9.64 -21.90 22.56
N VAL A 55 -8.46 -22.10 23.11
CA VAL A 55 -7.98 -23.40 23.61
C VAL A 55 -8.24 -23.55 25.10
N LYS A 56 -8.55 -24.77 25.54
CA LYS A 56 -8.65 -25.09 26.97
C LYS A 56 -7.42 -25.86 27.45
N LEU A 57 -6.68 -25.28 28.37
CA LEU A 57 -5.55 -25.93 29.04
C LEU A 57 -5.95 -26.35 30.46
N VAL A 58 -5.37 -27.45 30.95
CA VAL A 58 -5.54 -27.87 32.30
C VAL A 58 -4.48 -27.18 33.17
N GLY A 59 -4.93 -26.43 34.18
CA GLY A 59 -4.04 -25.78 35.12
C GLY A 59 -3.21 -26.82 35.89
N ARG A 60 -1.90 -26.61 35.96
CA ARG A 60 -0.96 -27.52 36.61
C ARG A 60 -1.10 -27.51 38.12
N ARG A 61 -1.49 -26.36 38.72
CA ARG A 61 -1.67 -26.19 40.15
C ARG A 61 -3.09 -26.47 40.60
N THR A 62 -4.06 -26.00 39.84
CA THR A 62 -5.46 -26.06 40.25
C THR A 62 -6.20 -27.27 39.68
N GLY A 63 -5.72 -27.89 38.61
CA GLY A 63 -6.43 -28.91 37.86
C GLY A 63 -7.64 -28.39 37.05
N ALA A 64 -7.93 -27.08 37.15
CA ALA A 64 -9.06 -26.47 36.49
C ALA A 64 -8.80 -26.29 35.01
N LYS A 65 -9.85 -26.34 34.18
CA LYS A 65 -9.76 -26.01 32.76
C LYS A 65 -9.73 -24.48 32.59
N ARG A 66 -8.62 -23.97 32.07
CA ARG A 66 -8.40 -22.55 31.77
C ARG A 66 -8.64 -22.31 30.27
N GLN A 67 -9.47 -21.34 29.95
CA GLN A 67 -9.64 -20.87 28.59
C GLN A 67 -8.49 -19.93 28.24
N ILE A 68 -7.90 -20.14 27.07
CA ILE A 68 -6.83 -19.34 26.51
C ILE A 68 -7.35 -18.76 25.18
N ASP A 69 -7.31 -17.45 25.01
CA ASP A 69 -7.82 -16.80 23.82
C ASP A 69 -6.98 -17.14 22.60
N VAL A 70 -5.64 -16.95 22.68
CA VAL A 70 -4.71 -17.36 21.65
C VAL A 70 -3.49 -18.04 22.30
N LEU A 71 -3.15 -19.22 21.77
CA LEU A 71 -2.00 -20.00 22.19
C LEU A 71 -1.05 -20.18 21.04
N VAL A 72 0.19 -19.71 21.19
CA VAL A 72 1.28 -19.93 20.23
C VAL A 72 2.18 -21.02 20.76
N ARG A 73 2.44 -22.05 19.93
CA ARG A 73 3.37 -23.13 20.23
C ARG A 73 4.42 -23.23 19.13
N GLU A 74 5.66 -23.32 19.55
CA GLU A 74 6.76 -23.51 18.64
C GLU A 74 7.83 -24.39 19.27
N LYS A 75 8.55 -25.13 18.45
CA LYS A 75 9.65 -25.97 18.90
C LYS A 75 10.97 -25.35 18.46
N ILE A 76 11.78 -24.97 19.42
CA ILE A 76 13.13 -24.44 19.18
C ILE A 76 14.15 -25.49 19.60
N GLY A 77 14.68 -26.20 18.61
CA GLY A 77 15.52 -27.37 18.89
C GLY A 77 14.74 -28.45 19.63
N GLN A 78 15.17 -28.82 20.84
CA GLN A 78 14.51 -29.80 21.71
C GLN A 78 13.49 -29.17 22.67
N TYR A 79 13.33 -27.84 22.68
CA TYR A 79 12.48 -27.14 23.63
C TYR A 79 11.11 -26.83 23.01
N ASP A 80 10.04 -27.19 23.74
CA ASP A 80 8.68 -26.79 23.41
C ASP A 80 8.38 -25.46 24.10
N ILE A 81 8.16 -24.43 23.33
CA ILE A 81 7.83 -23.09 23.82
C ILE A 81 6.33 -22.85 23.67
N SER A 82 5.68 -22.37 24.72
CA SER A 82 4.30 -21.94 24.68
C SER A 82 4.17 -20.50 25.12
N ILE A 83 3.49 -19.70 24.32
CA ILE A 83 3.14 -18.30 24.61
C ILE A 83 1.63 -18.23 24.74
N VAL A 84 1.16 -17.72 25.86
CA VAL A 84 -0.26 -17.51 26.13
C VAL A 84 -0.59 -16.04 25.91
N ILE A 85 -1.60 -15.78 25.10
CA ILE A 85 -2.06 -14.44 24.80
C ILE A 85 -3.50 -14.32 25.29
N ASP A 86 -3.79 -13.28 26.04
CA ASP A 86 -5.11 -12.95 26.55
C ASP A 86 -5.56 -11.59 25.98
N CYS A 87 -6.76 -11.54 25.44
CA CYS A 87 -7.31 -10.43 24.69
C CYS A 87 -8.34 -9.67 25.51
N LYS A 88 -8.07 -8.41 25.83
CA LYS A 88 -8.92 -7.56 26.65
C LYS A 88 -9.63 -6.50 25.80
N ASP A 89 -10.82 -6.81 25.31
CA ASP A 89 -11.67 -5.83 24.60
C ASP A 89 -12.40 -4.91 25.57
N TYR A 90 -11.65 -4.13 26.33
CA TYR A 90 -12.17 -3.20 27.33
C TYR A 90 -12.42 -1.81 26.73
N LYS A 91 -13.33 -1.06 27.36
CA LYS A 91 -13.57 0.36 27.01
C LYS A 91 -12.56 1.29 27.68
N HIS A 92 -11.78 0.80 28.62
CA HIS A 92 -10.77 1.54 29.39
C HIS A 92 -9.45 0.78 29.39
N PRO A 93 -8.32 1.47 29.55
CA PRO A 93 -7.03 0.83 29.66
C PRO A 93 -6.99 -0.24 30.76
N VAL A 94 -6.31 -1.35 30.50
CA VAL A 94 -6.10 -2.41 31.49
C VAL A 94 -5.29 -1.87 32.67
N ASP A 95 -5.75 -2.15 33.87
CA ASP A 95 -5.11 -1.75 35.12
C ASP A 95 -4.21 -2.88 35.70
N VAL A 96 -3.62 -2.61 36.87
CA VAL A 96 -2.76 -3.58 37.59
C VAL A 96 -3.50 -4.88 37.89
N LYS A 97 -4.79 -4.80 38.21
CA LYS A 97 -5.59 -5.99 38.54
C LYS A 97 -5.69 -6.94 37.37
N GLY A 98 -5.91 -6.41 36.16
CA GLY A 98 -5.94 -7.22 34.94
C GLY A 98 -4.61 -7.93 34.65
N VAL A 99 -3.48 -7.27 34.95
CA VAL A 99 -2.14 -7.87 34.81
C VAL A 99 -1.94 -9.00 35.86
N GLU A 100 -2.37 -8.80 37.09
CA GLU A 100 -2.25 -9.81 38.18
C GLU A 100 -3.13 -11.04 37.93
N GLU A 101 -4.36 -10.86 37.44
CA GLU A 101 -5.24 -11.95 37.06
C GLU A 101 -4.61 -12.81 35.95
N PHE A 102 -4.01 -12.16 34.95
CA PHE A 102 -3.33 -12.86 33.87
C PHE A 102 -2.04 -13.56 34.36
N ALA A 103 -1.26 -12.93 35.21
CA ALA A 103 -0.08 -13.57 35.80
C ALA A 103 -0.45 -14.86 36.56
N GLY A 104 -1.56 -14.85 37.29
CA GLY A 104 -2.08 -16.04 37.97
C GLY A 104 -2.48 -17.15 36.99
N LEU A 105 -3.03 -16.80 35.84
CA LEU A 105 -3.36 -17.76 34.80
C LEU A 105 -2.08 -18.36 34.16
N LEU A 106 -1.07 -17.55 33.88
CA LEU A 106 0.21 -18.00 33.32
C LEU A 106 0.90 -19.01 34.23
N ASP A 107 0.94 -18.69 35.53
CA ASP A 107 1.53 -19.56 36.54
C ASP A 107 0.77 -20.89 36.69
N ASP A 108 -0.56 -20.86 36.59
CA ASP A 108 -1.39 -22.06 36.66
C ASP A 108 -1.19 -22.99 35.46
N VAL A 109 -1.13 -22.43 34.21
CA VAL A 109 -0.94 -23.24 32.99
C VAL A 109 0.52 -23.56 32.71
N GLY A 110 1.46 -22.84 33.33
CA GLY A 110 2.91 -23.04 33.19
C GLY A 110 3.43 -22.66 31.81
N ALA A 111 2.94 -21.55 31.27
CA ALA A 111 3.42 -21.00 30.01
C ALA A 111 4.79 -20.32 30.20
N GLN A 112 5.65 -20.37 29.17
CA GLN A 112 6.97 -19.73 29.21
C GLN A 112 6.89 -18.24 29.00
N LYS A 113 5.88 -17.75 28.29
CA LYS A 113 5.68 -16.33 28.03
C LYS A 113 4.19 -15.97 28.06
N GLY A 114 3.91 -14.78 28.58
CA GLY A 114 2.57 -14.19 28.57
C GLY A 114 2.53 -12.89 27.81
N VAL A 115 1.43 -12.67 27.11
CA VAL A 115 1.14 -11.47 26.33
C VAL A 115 -0.28 -11.01 26.65
N LEU A 116 -0.45 -9.73 26.99
CA LEU A 116 -1.76 -9.08 27.09
C LEU A 116 -1.96 -8.17 25.90
N VAL A 117 -3.12 -8.28 25.26
CA VAL A 117 -3.50 -7.44 24.13
C VAL A 117 -4.74 -6.63 24.49
N CYS A 118 -4.66 -5.30 24.35
CA CYS A 118 -5.79 -4.40 24.57
C CYS A 118 -5.77 -3.22 23.58
N PRO A 119 -6.85 -3.00 22.78
CA PRO A 119 -6.92 -1.90 21.81
C PRO A 119 -6.83 -0.51 22.46
N VAL A 120 -7.34 -0.36 23.69
CA VAL A 120 -7.34 0.92 24.42
C VAL A 120 -6.02 1.13 25.20
N GLY A 121 -5.18 0.09 25.29
CA GLY A 121 -3.89 0.15 25.96
C GLY A 121 -3.92 -0.15 27.47
N PHE A 122 -2.93 0.35 28.20
CA PHE A 122 -2.64 -0.01 29.59
C PHE A 122 -2.32 1.22 30.41
N THR A 123 -2.69 1.19 31.68
CA THR A 123 -2.31 2.25 32.63
C THR A 123 -0.79 2.21 32.92
N ALA A 124 -0.20 3.34 33.33
CA ALA A 124 1.22 3.40 33.68
C ALA A 124 1.61 2.38 34.76
N ASN A 125 0.78 2.19 35.79
CA ASN A 125 1.02 1.21 36.84
C ASN A 125 0.93 -0.23 36.29
N ALA A 126 0.01 -0.52 35.38
CA ALA A 126 -0.08 -1.82 34.70
C ALA A 126 1.19 -2.13 33.90
N LYS A 127 1.72 -1.15 33.15
CA LYS A 127 2.98 -1.26 32.43
C LYS A 127 4.16 -1.59 33.36
N THR A 128 4.30 -0.86 34.46
CA THR A 128 5.35 -1.12 35.45
C THR A 128 5.23 -2.53 36.03
N ARG A 129 4.01 -2.95 36.35
CA ARG A 129 3.78 -4.29 36.94
C ARG A 129 4.07 -5.41 35.94
N ALA A 130 3.61 -5.27 34.72
CA ALA A 130 3.84 -6.24 33.62
C ALA A 130 5.33 -6.42 33.31
N ALA A 131 6.11 -5.32 33.31
CA ALA A 131 7.57 -5.38 33.17
C ALA A 131 8.22 -6.23 34.24
N GLY A 132 7.81 -6.06 35.53
CA GLY A 132 8.32 -6.86 36.65
C GLY A 132 7.92 -8.34 36.57
N LEU A 133 6.86 -8.68 35.85
CA LEU A 133 6.38 -10.04 35.63
C LEU A 133 6.80 -10.63 34.29
N GLN A 134 7.57 -9.88 33.46
CA GLN A 134 7.99 -10.26 32.13
C GLN A 134 6.81 -10.57 31.16
N ILE A 135 5.68 -9.89 31.38
CA ILE A 135 4.50 -9.96 30.51
C ILE A 135 4.62 -8.85 29.48
N ASP A 136 4.48 -9.19 28.20
CA ASP A 136 4.45 -8.21 27.13
C ASP A 136 3.06 -7.61 26.98
N LEU A 137 3.02 -6.32 26.64
CA LEU A 137 1.79 -5.55 26.49
C LEU A 137 1.71 -5.00 25.08
N TYR A 138 0.67 -5.38 24.34
CA TYR A 138 0.47 -4.93 22.98
C TYR A 138 -0.90 -4.31 22.77
N SER A 139 -0.95 -3.33 21.87
CA SER A 139 -2.19 -2.89 21.22
C SER A 139 -2.17 -3.35 19.77
N PRO A 140 -3.27 -3.90 19.24
CA PRO A 140 -3.30 -4.28 17.83
C PRO A 140 -3.29 -3.02 16.95
N VAL A 141 -2.55 -3.09 15.87
CA VAL A 141 -2.53 -2.08 14.82
C VAL A 141 -3.07 -2.74 13.57
N ASP A 142 -4.22 -2.26 13.11
CA ASP A 142 -4.88 -2.82 11.92
C ASP A 142 -5.60 -1.68 11.18
N THR A 143 -5.48 -1.67 9.86
CA THR A 143 -6.12 -0.68 8.99
C THR A 143 -7.48 -1.14 8.48
N ASP A 144 -7.84 -2.42 8.69
CA ASP A 144 -9.18 -2.90 8.37
C ASP A 144 -10.23 -2.20 9.26
N PRO A 145 -11.47 -2.01 8.78
CA PRO A 145 -12.52 -1.34 9.54
C PRO A 145 -12.97 -2.20 10.71
N HIS A 146 -12.65 -1.73 11.91
CA HIS A 146 -13.08 -2.30 13.19
C HIS A 146 -13.76 -1.23 14.03
N LYS A 147 -14.12 -1.57 15.28
CA LYS A 147 -14.56 -0.62 16.31
C LYS A 147 -13.50 0.46 16.61
N TRP A 148 -12.26 0.16 16.37
CA TRP A 148 -11.09 1.02 16.45
C TRP A 148 -10.35 0.97 15.10
N GLN A 149 -9.69 2.05 14.74
CA GLN A 149 -8.96 2.19 13.50
C GLN A 149 -7.59 2.81 13.76
N ALA A 150 -6.58 2.30 13.09
CA ALA A 150 -5.26 2.90 13.03
C ALA A 150 -5.08 3.60 11.67
N SER A 151 -4.42 4.75 11.70
CA SER A 151 -3.98 5.46 10.49
C SER A 151 -2.47 5.67 10.59
N PRO A 152 -1.67 4.60 10.45
CA PRO A 152 -0.24 4.71 10.60
C PRO A 152 0.38 5.39 9.39
N THR A 153 1.44 6.16 9.64
CA THR A 153 2.28 6.73 8.60
C THR A 153 3.74 6.39 8.86
N ILE A 154 4.56 6.38 7.83
CA ILE A 154 6.02 6.21 7.94
C ILE A 154 6.75 7.40 7.33
N PRO A 155 7.81 7.90 7.99
CA PRO A 155 8.69 8.91 7.41
C PRO A 155 9.33 8.38 6.13
N ALA A 156 9.18 9.12 5.04
CA ALA A 156 9.72 8.75 3.74
C ALA A 156 10.45 9.93 3.10
N LEU A 157 11.44 9.61 2.30
CA LEU A 157 12.14 10.53 1.41
C LEU A 157 11.86 10.09 -0.02
N CYS A 158 11.40 11.01 -0.85
CA CYS A 158 11.19 10.77 -2.27
C CYS A 158 12.30 11.47 -3.06
N ASP A 159 13.06 10.69 -3.84
CA ASP A 159 13.89 11.17 -4.93
C ASP A 159 12.97 11.39 -6.13
N PHE A 160 12.44 12.58 -6.23
CA PHE A 160 11.52 13.00 -7.27
C PHE A 160 12.34 13.62 -8.38
N ARG A 161 12.21 13.11 -9.59
CA ARG A 161 12.94 13.60 -10.74
C ARG A 161 12.00 14.26 -11.73
N VAL A 162 12.40 15.43 -12.20
CA VAL A 162 11.70 16.17 -13.23
C VAL A 162 12.53 16.14 -14.51
N ALA A 163 11.94 15.63 -15.58
CA ALA A 163 12.57 15.57 -16.88
C ALA A 163 12.01 16.67 -17.81
N GLY A 164 12.81 17.67 -18.09
CA GLY A 164 12.51 18.66 -19.11
C GLY A 164 12.87 18.11 -20.49
N VAL A 165 12.04 18.37 -21.50
CA VAL A 165 12.25 17.91 -22.87
C VAL A 165 12.34 19.08 -23.82
N SER A 166 13.35 19.09 -24.69
CA SER A 166 13.51 20.00 -25.79
C SER A 166 13.53 19.22 -27.12
N PHE A 167 12.91 19.76 -28.17
CA PHE A 167 12.96 19.18 -29.49
C PHE A 167 13.65 20.12 -30.47
N GLY A 168 14.45 19.56 -31.35
CA GLY A 168 15.04 20.25 -32.48
C GLY A 168 14.67 19.57 -33.79
N VAL A 169 14.45 20.36 -34.84
CA VAL A 169 14.27 19.87 -36.20
C VAL A 169 15.14 20.63 -37.17
N SER A 170 15.82 19.92 -38.06
CA SER A 170 16.55 20.54 -39.16
C SER A 170 16.04 19.99 -40.48
N CYS A 171 15.93 20.88 -41.49
CA CYS A 171 15.54 20.54 -42.83
C CYS A 171 16.60 21.04 -43.83
N SER A 172 17.13 20.17 -44.66
CA SER A 172 18.16 20.50 -45.63
C SER A 172 17.61 20.62 -47.07
N ALA A 173 16.28 20.68 -47.23
CA ALA A 173 15.66 20.79 -48.53
C ALA A 173 15.57 22.25 -49.04
N PRO A 174 15.69 22.51 -50.34
CA PRO A 174 15.57 23.85 -50.91
C PRO A 174 14.09 24.29 -51.03
N LEU A 175 13.21 23.73 -50.26
CA LEU A 175 11.78 24.00 -50.25
C LEU A 175 11.42 24.84 -49.01
N PRO A 176 10.40 25.70 -49.13
CA PRO A 176 9.90 26.40 -47.93
C PRO A 176 9.38 25.39 -46.93
N PHE A 177 9.76 25.59 -45.66
CA PHE A 177 9.33 24.76 -44.56
C PHE A 177 8.61 25.62 -43.53
N MET A 178 7.37 25.28 -43.21
CA MET A 178 6.58 25.96 -42.21
C MET A 178 6.45 25.03 -40.98
N LEU A 179 6.86 25.51 -39.81
CA LEU A 179 6.73 24.77 -38.56
C LEU A 179 5.39 25.16 -37.91
N PRO A 180 4.35 24.30 -37.97
CA PRO A 180 3.08 24.61 -37.33
C PRO A 180 3.20 24.51 -35.81
N PHE A 181 2.31 25.20 -35.09
CA PHE A 181 2.16 24.99 -33.69
C PHE A 181 1.80 23.51 -33.41
N GLY A 182 2.41 22.90 -32.42
CA GLY A 182 2.22 21.47 -32.11
C GLY A 182 2.96 20.53 -33.09
N PHE A 183 3.94 21.02 -33.86
CA PHE A 183 4.70 20.19 -34.82
C PHE A 183 5.19 18.88 -34.22
N PHE A 184 5.77 18.92 -33.02
CA PHE A 184 6.37 17.75 -32.40
C PHE A 184 5.35 16.80 -31.74
N SER A 185 4.16 17.28 -31.38
CA SER A 185 3.06 16.48 -30.81
C SER A 185 2.07 15.94 -31.83
N ASP A 186 1.81 16.69 -32.93
CA ASP A 186 0.67 16.42 -33.79
C ASP A 186 1.09 15.98 -35.19
N ASN A 187 2.25 16.43 -35.70
CA ASN A 187 2.71 16.07 -37.03
C ASN A 187 3.26 14.65 -37.10
N ILE A 188 2.83 13.92 -38.10
CA ILE A 188 3.33 12.58 -38.40
C ILE A 188 4.66 12.67 -39.15
N ILE A 189 5.61 11.90 -38.68
CA ILE A 189 6.89 11.65 -39.32
C ILE A 189 6.79 10.36 -40.15
N TYR A 190 7.36 10.34 -41.30
CA TYR A 190 7.32 9.23 -42.25
C TYR A 190 8.74 8.73 -42.54
N ASN A 191 8.88 7.47 -42.91
CA ASN A 191 10.11 6.98 -43.53
C ASN A 191 10.20 7.38 -45.02
N GLU A 192 11.32 7.09 -45.68
CA GLU A 192 11.51 7.38 -47.12
C GLU A 192 10.46 6.75 -48.05
N GLN A 193 9.85 5.64 -47.64
CA GLN A 193 8.81 4.94 -48.39
C GLN A 193 7.42 5.56 -48.16
N GLY A 194 7.31 6.59 -47.30
CA GLY A 194 6.03 7.23 -46.99
C GLY A 194 5.20 6.50 -45.92
N ASN A 195 5.76 5.51 -45.22
CA ASN A 195 5.06 4.85 -44.14
C ASN A 195 5.15 5.70 -42.83
N PRO A 196 4.05 5.86 -42.11
CA PRO A 196 4.04 6.66 -40.90
C PRO A 196 4.84 5.97 -39.76
N LEU A 197 5.65 6.74 -39.06
CA LEU A 197 6.45 6.32 -37.90
C LEU A 197 5.87 6.85 -36.56
N GLY A 198 4.88 7.74 -36.60
CA GLY A 198 4.29 8.42 -35.47
C GLY A 198 4.74 9.87 -35.34
N THR A 199 4.41 10.49 -34.22
CA THR A 199 4.82 11.86 -33.88
C THR A 199 6.17 11.85 -33.12
N CYS A 200 6.86 13.00 -33.16
CA CYS A 200 8.13 13.11 -32.39
C CYS A 200 7.95 12.85 -30.91
N TYR A 201 6.93 13.45 -30.31
CA TYR A 201 6.61 13.24 -28.90
C TYR A 201 6.23 11.79 -28.59
N GLY A 202 5.38 11.17 -29.42
CA GLY A 202 5.01 9.77 -29.25
C GLY A 202 6.21 8.82 -29.34
N LYS A 203 7.14 9.08 -30.27
CA LYS A 203 8.36 8.27 -30.41
C LYS A 203 9.32 8.47 -29.25
N MET A 204 9.43 9.69 -28.74
CA MET A 204 10.21 9.97 -27.53
C MET A 204 9.66 9.23 -26.32
N LEU A 205 8.33 9.27 -26.09
CA LEU A 205 7.69 8.53 -24.99
C LEU A 205 7.88 7.01 -25.11
N GLU A 206 7.78 6.46 -26.33
CA GLU A 206 8.04 5.03 -26.59
C GLU A 206 9.45 4.64 -26.12
N ARG A 207 10.47 5.40 -26.54
CA ARG A 207 11.86 5.14 -26.19
C ARG A 207 12.18 5.41 -24.72
N TRP A 208 11.50 6.38 -24.13
CA TRP A 208 11.59 6.62 -22.67
C TRP A 208 11.03 5.44 -21.88
N ASN A 209 9.83 5.00 -22.21
CA ASN A 209 9.16 3.90 -21.53
C ASN A 209 9.84 2.54 -21.73
N SER A 210 10.59 2.39 -22.83
CA SER A 210 11.42 1.20 -23.08
C SER A 210 12.76 1.21 -22.31
N GLY A 211 13.11 2.33 -21.68
CA GLY A 211 14.40 2.49 -20.98
C GLY A 211 15.59 2.77 -21.90
N GLU A 212 15.35 3.09 -23.19
CA GLU A 212 16.42 3.46 -24.11
C GLU A 212 16.96 4.88 -23.86
N LEU A 213 16.14 5.76 -23.32
CA LEU A 213 16.54 7.10 -22.92
C LEU A 213 16.90 7.10 -21.45
N SER A 214 18.00 7.80 -21.13
CA SER A 214 18.53 7.82 -19.76
C SER A 214 17.69 8.70 -18.83
N ASP A 215 17.37 8.18 -17.66
CA ASP A 215 16.77 8.89 -16.52
C ASP A 215 17.82 9.40 -15.51
N HIS A 216 19.12 9.32 -15.87
CA HIS A 216 20.18 9.83 -15.03
C HIS A 216 20.19 11.35 -14.97
N LEU A 217 20.57 11.89 -13.81
CA LEU A 217 20.67 13.33 -13.61
C LEU A 217 21.62 13.98 -14.62
N GLY A 218 21.20 15.12 -15.14
CA GLY A 218 21.94 15.93 -16.09
C GLY A 218 21.27 16.06 -17.44
N VAL A 219 21.99 16.71 -18.34
CA VAL A 219 21.50 17.03 -19.70
C VAL A 219 22.05 16.02 -20.69
N THR A 220 21.15 15.44 -21.47
CA THR A 220 21.48 14.65 -22.67
C THR A 220 20.91 15.37 -23.88
N GLU A 221 21.78 15.84 -24.76
CA GLU A 221 21.40 16.63 -25.92
C GLU A 221 21.55 15.82 -27.23
N GLU A 222 20.80 16.26 -28.25
CA GLU A 222 20.94 15.82 -29.65
C GLU A 222 20.75 14.31 -29.89
N ILE A 223 19.82 13.68 -29.17
CA ILE A 223 19.44 12.31 -29.43
C ILE A 223 18.53 12.28 -30.66
N ASN A 224 18.95 11.60 -31.74
CA ASN A 224 18.05 11.33 -32.87
C ASN A 224 17.00 10.29 -32.45
N ILE A 225 15.74 10.73 -32.27
CA ILE A 225 14.68 9.86 -31.76
C ILE A 225 14.22 8.78 -32.75
N PHE A 226 14.51 8.95 -34.04
CA PHE A 226 14.22 7.95 -35.09
C PHE A 226 15.45 7.08 -35.42
N GLY A 227 16.58 7.28 -34.71
CA GLY A 227 17.85 6.57 -34.97
C GLY A 227 18.43 6.93 -36.32
N ASP A 228 19.03 5.95 -36.99
CA ASP A 228 19.67 6.13 -38.29
C ASP A 228 18.69 6.02 -39.50
N ILE A 229 17.40 5.97 -39.22
CA ILE A 229 16.36 5.88 -40.27
C ILE A 229 16.20 7.27 -40.90
N PRO A 230 16.36 7.42 -42.21
CA PRO A 230 16.02 8.66 -42.91
C PRO A 230 14.53 8.95 -42.79
N VAL A 231 14.21 10.14 -42.32
CA VAL A 231 12.82 10.54 -42.06
C VAL A 231 12.44 11.79 -42.82
N GLN A 232 11.15 11.91 -43.12
CA GLN A 232 10.55 13.03 -43.80
C GLN A 232 9.23 13.43 -43.15
N THR A 233 8.82 14.65 -43.37
CA THR A 233 7.54 15.17 -42.90
C THR A 233 6.95 16.19 -43.87
N ASP A 234 5.67 16.49 -43.73
CA ASP A 234 5.04 17.54 -44.53
C ASP A 234 5.66 18.91 -44.20
N ASN A 235 6.01 19.64 -45.24
CA ASN A 235 6.63 20.98 -45.12
C ASN A 235 5.62 22.09 -44.75
N GLY A 236 4.37 21.74 -44.46
CA GLY A 236 3.26 22.67 -44.23
C GLY A 236 2.55 23.14 -45.54
N TYR A 237 2.97 22.62 -46.70
CA TYR A 237 2.39 22.91 -48.02
C TYR A 237 2.00 21.65 -48.77
N GLY A 238 1.89 20.50 -48.09
CA GLY A 238 1.48 19.24 -48.71
C GLY A 238 2.60 18.48 -49.41
N GLN A 239 3.87 18.82 -49.17
CA GLN A 239 5.03 18.14 -49.73
C GLN A 239 5.88 17.52 -48.63
N LEU A 240 6.25 16.25 -48.79
CA LEU A 240 7.18 15.60 -47.87
C LEU A 240 8.60 16.09 -48.16
N CYS A 241 9.31 16.50 -47.14
CA CYS A 241 10.70 16.87 -47.21
C CYS A 241 11.54 16.16 -46.14
N PRO A 242 12.81 15.83 -46.41
CA PRO A 242 13.70 15.20 -45.46
C PRO A 242 13.95 16.11 -44.25
N VAL A 243 13.90 15.51 -43.06
CA VAL A 243 14.20 16.23 -41.82
C VAL A 243 15.08 15.36 -40.91
N SER A 244 15.78 16.01 -40.00
CA SER A 244 16.42 15.35 -38.84
C SER A 244 15.76 15.88 -37.56
N VAL A 245 15.34 14.97 -36.68
CA VAL A 245 14.66 15.33 -35.44
C VAL A 245 15.51 14.88 -34.25
N TYR A 246 15.79 15.81 -33.40
CA TYR A 246 16.59 15.58 -32.19
C TYR A 246 15.77 15.90 -30.95
N VAL A 247 16.09 15.22 -29.86
CA VAL A 247 15.55 15.49 -28.54
C VAL A 247 16.69 15.73 -27.57
N GLY A 248 16.53 16.73 -26.71
CA GLY A 248 17.34 16.95 -25.52
C GLY A 248 16.51 16.64 -24.28
N ILE A 249 17.10 15.99 -23.31
CA ILE A 249 16.47 15.66 -22.03
C ILE A 249 17.32 16.21 -20.91
N ASP A 250 16.72 17.00 -20.01
CA ASP A 250 17.35 17.55 -18.80
C ASP A 250 16.67 16.96 -17.56
N VAL A 251 17.34 16.02 -16.91
CA VAL A 251 16.80 15.37 -15.70
C VAL A 251 17.38 16.04 -14.46
N ARG A 252 16.52 16.60 -13.64
CA ARG A 252 16.85 17.27 -12.38
C ARG A 252 16.29 16.49 -11.21
N GLU A 253 17.06 16.42 -10.13
CA GLU A 253 16.62 15.84 -8.87
C GLU A 253 15.93 16.91 -8.02
N GLN A 254 14.83 16.51 -7.40
CA GLN A 254 14.17 17.26 -6.35
C GLN A 254 13.80 16.29 -5.22
N LEU A 255 14.31 16.53 -4.03
CA LEU A 255 14.05 15.69 -2.87
C LEU A 255 12.85 16.23 -2.09
N PHE A 256 11.94 15.35 -1.74
CA PHE A 256 10.80 15.64 -0.87
C PHE A 256 10.81 14.74 0.35
N SER A 257 10.62 15.32 1.53
CA SER A 257 10.42 14.60 2.78
C SER A 257 8.97 14.67 3.20
N GLY A 258 8.38 13.54 3.53
CA GLY A 258 6.97 13.47 3.93
C GLY A 258 6.62 12.24 4.73
N GLN A 259 5.32 12.08 4.95
CA GLN A 259 4.73 10.95 5.65
C GLN A 259 3.94 10.09 4.66
N LEU A 260 4.42 8.88 4.44
CA LEU A 260 3.76 7.93 3.56
C LEU A 260 2.63 7.22 4.31
N PRO A 261 1.36 7.34 3.89
CA PRO A 261 0.28 6.64 4.52
C PRO A 261 0.36 5.14 4.25
N ILE A 262 0.14 4.34 5.28
CA ILE A 262 0.03 2.89 5.17
C ILE A 262 -1.44 2.55 4.94
N LEU A 263 -1.75 1.93 3.79
CA LEU A 263 -3.11 1.55 3.42
C LEU A 263 -3.55 0.24 4.05
N GLN A 264 -2.65 -0.71 4.13
CA GLN A 264 -2.90 -1.99 4.79
C GLN A 264 -1.72 -2.36 5.67
N MET A 265 -2.02 -2.61 6.92
CA MET A 265 -1.07 -3.12 7.90
C MET A 265 -1.84 -3.88 8.96
N SER A 266 -1.30 -5.03 9.37
CA SER A 266 -1.72 -5.75 10.57
C SER A 266 -0.49 -6.05 11.41
N GLY A 267 -0.56 -5.74 12.70
CA GLY A 267 0.57 -5.92 13.59
C GLY A 267 0.25 -5.55 15.04
N PHE A 268 1.29 -5.40 15.83
CA PHE A 268 1.21 -4.98 17.22
C PHE A 268 2.05 -3.74 17.48
N LYS A 269 1.51 -2.82 18.25
CA LYS A 269 2.29 -1.76 18.89
C LYS A 269 2.69 -2.25 20.28
N ASP A 270 3.98 -2.33 20.53
CA ASP A 270 4.53 -2.57 21.85
C ASP A 270 4.26 -1.35 22.75
N GLU A 271 3.48 -1.54 23.79
CA GLU A 271 3.05 -0.48 24.70
C GLU A 271 4.16 -0.02 25.68
N MET A 272 5.28 -0.75 25.75
CA MET A 272 6.45 -0.36 26.53
C MET A 272 7.41 0.53 25.73
N THR A 273 7.67 0.17 24.49
CA THR A 273 8.66 0.86 23.62
C THR A 273 8.04 1.79 22.60
N GLY A 274 6.74 1.64 22.32
CA GLY A 274 6.03 2.36 21.26
C GLY A 274 6.34 1.84 19.85
N LYS A 275 7.18 0.81 19.71
CA LYS A 275 7.54 0.23 18.40
C LYS A 275 6.38 -0.58 17.83
N VAL A 276 6.25 -0.53 16.51
CA VAL A 276 5.28 -1.36 15.79
C VAL A 276 5.98 -2.59 15.24
N ILE A 277 5.38 -3.75 15.47
CA ILE A 277 5.83 -5.07 15.00
C ILE A 277 4.85 -5.53 13.93
N THR A 278 5.33 -5.66 12.70
CA THR A 278 4.54 -6.15 11.56
C THR A 278 5.46 -6.85 10.56
N ASN A 279 4.94 -7.84 9.83
CA ASN A 279 5.69 -8.51 8.77
C ASN A 279 5.43 -7.92 7.39
N ALA A 280 4.29 -7.28 7.19
CA ALA A 280 3.90 -6.73 5.90
C ALA A 280 2.99 -5.53 6.07
N PHE A 281 3.20 -4.58 5.18
CA PHE A 281 2.29 -3.46 4.97
C PHE A 281 2.22 -3.14 3.48
N SER A 282 1.13 -2.55 3.03
CA SER A 282 1.01 -2.00 1.69
C SER A 282 0.86 -0.49 1.75
N VAL A 283 1.51 0.17 0.80
CA VAL A 283 1.37 1.60 0.56
C VAL A 283 0.55 1.80 -0.70
N GLY A 284 -0.12 2.94 -0.81
CA GLY A 284 -0.88 3.32 -2.00
C GLY A 284 0.03 3.67 -3.18
N LEU A 285 -0.61 3.90 -4.31
CA LEU A 285 0.05 4.58 -5.42
C LEU A 285 0.42 5.99 -4.97
N LEU A 286 1.66 6.38 -5.26
CA LEU A 286 2.09 7.75 -5.06
C LEU A 286 1.65 8.57 -6.26
N ASP A 287 0.92 9.63 -5.98
CA ASP A 287 0.62 10.66 -6.95
C ASP A 287 1.71 11.73 -6.87
N PRO A 288 2.42 12.02 -7.96
CA PRO A 288 3.40 13.09 -8.00
C PRO A 288 2.85 14.44 -7.56
N ASP A 289 1.61 14.76 -7.95
CA ASP A 289 0.97 16.03 -7.58
C ASP A 289 0.72 16.11 -6.07
N GLU A 290 0.40 14.98 -5.41
CA GLU A 290 0.26 14.92 -3.95
C GLU A 290 1.62 15.10 -3.24
N ILE A 291 2.71 14.59 -3.80
CA ILE A 291 4.06 14.79 -3.26
C ILE A 291 4.40 16.28 -3.30
N GLU A 292 4.29 16.92 -4.46
CA GLU A 292 4.59 18.34 -4.61
C GLU A 292 3.73 19.24 -3.71
N ALA A 293 2.44 18.91 -3.55
CA ALA A 293 1.52 19.69 -2.77
C ALA A 293 1.67 19.53 -1.24
N ASN A 294 2.03 18.33 -0.77
CA ASN A 294 1.91 17.98 0.65
C ASN A 294 3.23 17.62 1.34
N TRP A 295 4.29 17.35 0.57
CA TRP A 295 5.60 16.99 1.15
C TRP A 295 6.51 18.22 1.19
N THR A 296 7.48 18.20 2.08
CA THR A 296 8.43 19.31 2.24
C THR A 296 9.62 19.11 1.32
N PRO A 297 9.90 20.06 0.40
CA PRO A 297 11.11 20.00 -0.39
C PRO A 297 12.35 20.17 0.51
N VAL A 298 13.38 19.37 0.26
CA VAL A 298 14.64 19.39 0.99
C VAL A 298 15.81 19.40 -0.01
N THR A 299 16.91 20.05 0.33
CA THR A 299 18.09 20.12 -0.54
C THR A 299 19.04 18.94 -0.32
N SER A 300 18.98 18.34 0.86
CA SER A 300 19.76 17.15 1.18
C SER A 300 19.15 16.33 2.31
N GLU A 301 19.48 15.04 2.35
CA GLU A 301 19.04 14.13 3.42
C GLU A 301 19.58 14.54 4.82
N SER A 302 20.69 15.29 4.85
CA SER A 302 21.29 15.77 6.10
C SER A 302 20.46 16.83 6.83
N GLU A 303 19.48 17.44 6.16
CA GLU A 303 18.58 18.44 6.75
C GLU A 303 17.40 17.81 7.50
N LEU A 304 17.23 16.49 7.38
CA LEU A 304 16.09 15.79 7.98
C LEU A 304 16.25 15.63 9.49
N GLU A 305 15.28 16.14 10.25
CA GLU A 305 15.21 15.92 11.71
C GLU A 305 14.93 14.43 12.04
N VAL A 306 14.13 13.77 11.21
CA VAL A 306 13.77 12.37 11.36
C VAL A 306 14.32 11.58 10.18
N LYS A 307 15.09 10.53 10.46
CA LYS A 307 15.61 9.67 9.40
C LYS A 307 14.46 8.96 8.67
N PRO A 308 14.43 8.98 7.34
CA PRO A 308 13.44 8.27 6.57
C PRO A 308 13.57 6.76 6.77
N VAL A 309 12.43 6.10 6.92
CA VAL A 309 12.35 4.62 6.98
C VAL A 309 12.34 4.05 5.58
N ILE A 310 11.74 4.77 4.64
CA ILE A 310 11.63 4.39 3.23
C ILE A 310 12.23 5.49 2.36
N ARG A 311 13.00 5.08 1.37
CA ARG A 311 13.44 5.92 0.26
C ARG A 311 12.74 5.47 -1.00
N LEU A 312 12.02 6.38 -1.63
CA LEU A 312 11.36 6.18 -2.92
C LEU A 312 12.30 6.69 -4.00
N GLN A 313 12.56 5.87 -5.00
CA GLN A 313 13.43 6.21 -6.12
C GLN A 313 12.71 5.95 -7.44
N GLY A 314 13.08 6.72 -8.46
CA GLY A 314 12.57 6.50 -9.81
C GLY A 314 11.19 7.10 -10.05
N VAL A 315 10.75 8.05 -9.24
CA VAL A 315 9.58 8.88 -9.56
C VAL A 315 10.05 9.94 -10.54
N VAL A 316 9.64 9.82 -11.81
CA VAL A 316 10.04 10.75 -12.86
C VAL A 316 8.79 11.37 -13.45
N CYS A 317 8.71 12.70 -13.42
CA CYS A 317 7.66 13.47 -14.04
C CYS A 317 8.21 14.31 -15.19
N TRP A 318 7.38 14.52 -16.21
CA TRP A 318 7.68 15.47 -17.26
C TRP A 318 7.33 16.88 -16.79
N ASP A 319 8.26 17.82 -17.02
CA ASP A 319 7.96 19.23 -16.89
C ASP A 319 7.06 19.65 -18.05
N VAL A 320 5.78 19.86 -17.75
CA VAL A 320 4.75 20.22 -18.74
C VAL A 320 5.00 21.63 -19.31
N ASP A 321 5.72 22.46 -18.56
CA ASP A 321 6.10 23.83 -18.95
C ASP A 321 7.45 23.90 -19.68
N ALA A 322 8.07 22.74 -19.97
CA ALA A 322 9.33 22.68 -20.68
C ALA A 322 9.22 23.44 -22.02
N ARG A 323 10.01 24.50 -22.14
CA ARG A 323 10.03 25.32 -23.35
C ARG A 323 10.58 24.52 -24.51
N VAL A 324 9.79 24.42 -25.58
CA VAL A 324 10.27 23.90 -26.85
C VAL A 324 11.24 24.92 -27.43
N GLU A 325 12.55 24.70 -27.29
CA GLU A 325 13.54 25.47 -28.02
C GLU A 325 13.61 24.96 -29.45
N ILE A 326 13.23 25.82 -30.41
CA ILE A 326 13.37 25.54 -31.82
C ILE A 326 14.74 26.09 -32.24
N LYS A 327 15.72 25.19 -32.46
CA LYS A 327 16.96 25.57 -33.13
C LYS A 327 16.70 25.50 -34.66
N LEU A 328 16.61 26.67 -35.31
CA LEU A 328 16.54 26.82 -36.77
C LEU A 328 17.94 26.77 -37.37
#